data_3788fa2335f79285a38452855f0e01c9
#
_entry.id   3788fa2335f79285a38452855f0e01c9
#
_cell.length_a   1.000
_cell.length_b   1.000
_cell.length_c   1.000
_cell.angle_alpha   90.00
_cell.angle_beta   90.00
_cell.angle_gamma   90.00
#
_symmetry.space_group_name_H-M   'P 1'
#
loop_
_entity.id
_entity.type
_entity.pdbx_description
1 polymer ?
#
loop_
_entity_poly.entity_id
_entity_poly.type
_entity_poly.pdbx_seq_one_letter_code
_entity_poly.pdbx_strand_id
1 'polypeptide(L)'
;MNYRFTNILKVIIFFCFIFEIQSEEIQKPYKNLEKALLNPADVRNLDLSFLGLKTLTNKIGQLKNLQKLDLGGNEPTILSKEIWQLKDLQKLNLNNNKLTVLPKEIGQLQNLQELSLHSNELVNLPKEIGQFKNLQKLNLDNNKLTVLPKEIGQLQNLQELSLLSNKLISLPTEIEQLKSLKNLDLNHNELTTVSKEVMLLETLENLDLRSNKLKTIPKEIRQLKSLKVLMLTGNQLTSLPKEIEQLQNLKTLNLGENRFQIFPVEILELKNLLELNLYYNQLVEFPKEVGQLKSLKYLSLYHNQITTLPVEVTQLPDLQELHLSGNKITILPKEILQLKNLEWLSLSNNKLNALPKEIGQLKKLQRLELGNNQLTTLPKEIEQLKNLQRLELDSNPISPKEKERIRKLLPKCEIDFEGGGGE
;
A
#
# COMPACT_ATOMS: atom_id res chain seq x y z
N MET A 1 -22.92 5.41 -2.91
CA MET A 1 -23.17 5.34 -1.48
C MET A 1 -22.34 4.26 -0.86
N ASN A 2 -21.43 4.69 -0.04
CA ASN A 2 -20.33 4.07 0.67
C ASN A 2 -20.58 2.66 1.22
N TYR A 3 -20.32 1.60 0.43
CA TYR A 3 -20.23 0.25 1.00
C TYR A 3 -19.39 -0.63 0.07
N ARG A 4 -18.08 -0.58 0.12
CA ARG A 4 -17.14 -1.64 -0.28
C ARG A 4 -15.73 -1.20 -0.69
N PHE A 5 -15.43 0.10 -0.78
CA PHE A 5 -14.04 0.58 -0.67
C PHE A 5 -13.44 0.21 0.71
N THR A 6 -14.31 -0.08 1.67
CA THR A 6 -14.00 -0.41 3.06
C THR A 6 -13.49 -1.83 3.28
N ASN A 7 -13.64 -2.78 2.36
CA ASN A 7 -13.23 -4.17 2.64
C ASN A 7 -11.79 -4.47 2.20
N ILE A 8 -11.31 -3.86 1.13
CA ILE A 8 -9.88 -4.00 0.75
C ILE A 8 -9.00 -3.19 1.70
N LEU A 9 -9.45 -2.00 2.08
CA LEU A 9 -8.79 -1.22 3.15
C LEU A 9 -8.92 -1.89 4.54
N LYS A 10 -10.01 -2.62 4.79
CA LYS A 10 -10.21 -3.37 6.04
C LYS A 10 -9.34 -4.61 6.16
N VAL A 11 -8.95 -5.26 5.08
CA VAL A 11 -7.99 -6.37 5.14
C VAL A 11 -6.59 -5.85 5.47
N ILE A 12 -6.22 -4.66 4.99
CA ILE A 12 -4.97 -3.99 5.36
C ILE A 12 -5.03 -3.47 6.81
N ILE A 13 -6.19 -3.03 7.29
CA ILE A 13 -6.39 -2.50 8.66
C ILE A 13 -6.69 -3.62 9.66
N PHE A 14 -7.26 -4.76 9.22
CA PHE A 14 -7.69 -5.85 10.12
C PHE A 14 -6.54 -6.70 10.67
N PHE A 15 -5.34 -6.62 10.09
CA PHE A 15 -4.14 -7.26 10.66
C PHE A 15 -3.41 -6.44 11.73
N CYS A 16 -3.85 -5.21 12.02
CA CYS A 16 -3.27 -4.39 13.09
C CYS A 16 -3.91 -4.59 14.47
N PHE A 17 -4.98 -5.36 14.63
CA PHE A 17 -5.73 -5.42 15.88
C PHE A 17 -6.12 -6.84 16.30
N ILE A 18 -5.15 -7.70 16.61
CA ILE A 18 -5.33 -8.75 17.63
C ILE A 18 -4.01 -8.88 18.38
N PHE A 19 -3.81 -8.03 19.38
CA PHE A 19 -2.94 -8.33 20.50
C PHE A 19 -3.62 -7.89 21.79
N GLU A 20 -3.69 -8.81 22.70
CA GLU A 20 -4.14 -8.84 24.08
C GLU A 20 -4.46 -7.49 24.73
N ILE A 21 -5.73 -7.31 25.02
CA ILE A 21 -6.19 -6.39 26.06
C ILE A 21 -5.78 -7.00 27.41
N GLN A 22 -4.55 -6.74 27.84
CA GLN A 22 -4.33 -6.58 29.27
C GLN A 22 -4.89 -5.20 29.62
N SER A 23 -5.85 -5.18 30.50
CA SER A 23 -6.49 -3.98 31.02
C SER A 23 -5.47 -3.15 31.83
N GLU A 24 -4.60 -2.40 31.13
CA GLU A 24 -4.05 -1.18 31.71
C GLU A 24 -5.22 -0.19 31.76
N GLU A 25 -5.60 0.23 32.95
CA GLU A 25 -6.43 1.43 33.12
C GLU A 25 -5.78 2.54 32.32
N ILE A 26 -6.37 2.87 31.15
CA ILE A 26 -5.88 3.95 30.29
C ILE A 26 -6.17 5.24 31.04
N GLN A 27 -5.22 5.68 31.87
CA GLN A 27 -5.27 7.01 32.46
C GLN A 27 -5.40 8.03 31.32
N LYS A 28 -6.47 8.82 31.34
CA LYS A 28 -6.66 9.89 30.36
C LYS A 28 -5.42 10.79 30.37
N PRO A 29 -4.91 11.21 29.20
CA PRO A 29 -3.72 12.03 29.14
C PRO A 29 -3.96 13.39 29.82
N TYR A 30 -2.97 13.86 30.55
CA TYR A 30 -2.94 15.27 30.93
C TYR A 30 -2.76 16.11 29.66
N LYS A 31 -3.56 17.16 29.50
CA LYS A 31 -3.50 18.08 28.34
C LYS A 31 -2.92 19.45 28.68
N ASN A 32 -2.34 19.59 29.84
CA ASN A 32 -1.75 20.83 30.30
C ASN A 32 -0.57 20.50 31.22
N LEU A 33 0.61 21.02 30.87
CA LEU A 33 1.85 20.75 31.64
C LEU A 33 1.79 21.30 33.04
N GLU A 34 1.22 22.50 33.27
CA GLU A 34 1.15 23.10 34.60
C GLU A 34 0.31 22.26 35.55
N LYS A 35 -0.84 21.72 35.05
CA LYS A 35 -1.65 20.78 35.84
C LYS A 35 -0.92 19.47 36.10
N ALA A 36 -0.17 18.95 35.14
CA ALA A 36 0.65 17.75 35.31
C ALA A 36 1.74 17.96 36.36
N LEU A 37 2.31 19.14 36.45
CA LEU A 37 3.36 19.52 37.43
C LEU A 37 2.84 19.70 38.88
N LEU A 38 1.53 19.71 39.11
CA LEU A 38 0.99 19.72 40.48
C LEU A 38 1.25 18.40 41.21
N ASN A 39 1.20 17.26 40.47
CA ASN A 39 1.47 15.91 40.99
C ASN A 39 2.38 15.14 40.02
N PRO A 40 3.65 15.53 39.85
CA PRO A 40 4.52 15.01 38.79
C PRO A 40 4.81 13.51 38.89
N ALA A 41 4.72 12.92 40.08
CA ALA A 41 4.93 11.49 40.30
C ALA A 41 3.81 10.59 39.72
N ASP A 42 2.61 11.13 39.54
CA ASP A 42 1.44 10.40 39.11
C ASP A 42 1.24 10.44 37.58
N VAL A 43 1.98 11.32 36.88
CA VAL A 43 1.83 11.54 35.45
C VAL A 43 2.51 10.42 34.67
N ARG A 44 1.74 9.63 33.92
CA ARG A 44 2.20 8.58 33.00
C ARG A 44 1.99 8.95 31.55
N ASN A 45 1.00 9.81 31.24
CA ASN A 45 0.61 10.15 29.89
C ASN A 45 0.36 11.67 29.80
N LEU A 46 1.08 12.34 28.90
CA LEU A 46 1.00 13.79 28.68
C LEU A 46 0.83 14.07 27.19
N ASP A 47 -0.27 14.72 26.83
CA ASP A 47 -0.58 15.17 25.49
C ASP A 47 -0.51 16.70 25.44
N LEU A 48 0.49 17.22 24.75
CA LEU A 48 0.71 18.63 24.48
C LEU A 48 0.68 18.91 22.97
N SER A 49 -0.02 18.08 22.21
CA SER A 49 -0.13 18.21 20.75
C SER A 49 -0.95 19.46 20.37
N PHE A 50 -0.60 20.05 19.22
CA PHE A 50 -1.33 21.17 18.60
C PHE A 50 -1.50 22.43 19.49
N LEU A 51 -0.53 22.72 20.34
CA LEU A 51 -0.55 23.90 21.23
C LEU A 51 0.26 25.08 20.69
N GLY A 52 0.85 24.97 19.49
CA GLY A 52 1.69 26.01 18.89
C GLY A 52 2.97 26.28 19.68
N LEU A 53 3.50 25.27 20.38
CA LEU A 53 4.68 25.40 21.20
C LEU A 53 5.92 25.60 20.32
N LYS A 54 6.60 26.74 20.50
CA LYS A 54 7.90 27.02 19.85
C LYS A 54 9.08 26.45 20.68
N THR A 55 8.89 26.35 21.97
CA THR A 55 9.86 25.79 22.90
C THR A 55 9.15 25.00 23.99
N LEU A 56 9.78 23.98 24.48
CA LEU A 56 9.30 23.24 25.65
C LEU A 56 10.10 23.66 26.91
N THR A 57 9.39 23.94 27.98
CA THR A 57 10.03 24.32 29.25
C THR A 57 10.83 23.16 29.84
N ASN A 58 11.95 23.49 30.52
CA ASN A 58 12.79 22.52 31.22
C ASN A 58 12.05 21.77 32.34
N LYS A 59 10.93 22.32 32.85
CA LYS A 59 10.11 21.66 33.88
C LYS A 59 9.57 20.29 33.46
N ILE A 60 9.51 19.97 32.16
CA ILE A 60 9.11 18.64 31.66
C ILE A 60 9.94 17.52 32.30
N GLY A 61 11.22 17.77 32.58
CA GLY A 61 12.13 16.83 33.22
C GLY A 61 11.76 16.43 34.67
N GLN A 62 10.76 17.07 35.27
CA GLN A 62 10.24 16.69 36.60
C GLN A 62 9.30 15.47 36.54
N LEU A 63 8.74 15.16 35.35
CA LEU A 63 7.80 14.06 35.14
C LEU A 63 8.54 12.73 34.99
N LYS A 64 9.27 12.29 36.00
CA LYS A 64 10.18 11.12 35.92
C LYS A 64 9.51 9.80 35.56
N ASN A 65 8.22 9.64 35.89
CA ASN A 65 7.45 8.42 35.66
C ASN A 65 6.65 8.49 34.34
N LEU A 66 6.89 9.51 33.48
CA LEU A 66 6.18 9.68 32.21
C LEU A 66 6.52 8.54 31.24
N GLN A 67 5.50 7.87 30.75
CA GLN A 67 5.60 6.76 29.81
C GLN A 67 5.22 7.16 28.38
N LYS A 68 4.27 8.08 28.21
CA LYS A 68 3.80 8.54 26.91
C LYS A 68 3.81 10.06 26.85
N LEU A 69 4.50 10.60 25.84
CA LEU A 69 4.57 12.04 25.58
C LEU A 69 4.19 12.32 24.13
N ASP A 70 3.15 13.11 23.94
CA ASP A 70 2.74 13.63 22.64
C ASP A 70 3.08 15.13 22.55
N LEU A 71 3.90 15.49 21.58
CA LEU A 71 4.30 16.85 21.22
C LEU A 71 3.99 17.14 19.74
N GLY A 72 3.17 16.33 19.11
CA GLY A 72 2.84 16.46 17.68
C GLY A 72 2.15 17.77 17.33
N GLY A 73 2.33 18.24 16.12
CA GLY A 73 1.64 19.45 15.63
C GLY A 73 2.06 20.74 16.34
N ASN A 74 3.31 20.85 16.72
CA ASN A 74 3.89 22.06 17.33
C ASN A 74 4.93 22.67 16.38
N GLU A 75 5.70 23.64 16.87
CA GLU A 75 6.70 24.36 16.06
C GLU A 75 8.14 24.34 16.59
N PRO A 76 8.55 23.48 17.55
CA PRO A 76 9.91 23.50 18.01
C PRO A 76 10.86 23.07 16.91
N THR A 77 11.93 23.83 16.73
CA THR A 77 13.09 23.44 15.91
C THR A 77 14.11 22.64 16.71
N ILE A 78 14.12 22.84 18.03
CA ILE A 78 14.99 22.15 18.99
C ILE A 78 14.16 21.80 20.23
N LEU A 79 14.33 20.59 20.72
CA LEU A 79 13.69 20.13 21.96
C LEU A 79 14.54 20.44 23.18
N SER A 80 13.86 20.68 24.32
CA SER A 80 14.51 20.84 25.61
C SER A 80 15.32 19.59 25.99
N LYS A 81 16.54 19.78 26.48
CA LYS A 81 17.44 18.68 26.88
C LYS A 81 16.87 17.82 28.02
N GLU A 82 15.95 18.35 28.79
CA GLU A 82 15.32 17.66 29.92
C GLU A 82 14.39 16.53 29.48
N ILE A 83 13.88 16.54 28.23
CA ILE A 83 13.10 15.42 27.64
C ILE A 83 13.92 14.12 27.67
N TRP A 84 15.22 14.22 27.38
CA TRP A 84 16.11 13.07 27.30
C TRP A 84 16.40 12.42 28.66
N GLN A 85 15.97 13.08 29.76
CA GLN A 85 16.05 12.55 31.13
C GLN A 85 14.82 11.70 31.53
N LEU A 86 13.78 11.63 30.69
CA LEU A 86 12.55 10.86 30.94
C LEU A 86 12.77 9.36 30.63
N LYS A 87 13.53 8.71 31.52
CA LYS A 87 14.02 7.33 31.25
C LYS A 87 12.93 6.28 31.18
N ASP A 88 11.75 6.52 31.77
CA ASP A 88 10.60 5.62 31.73
C ASP A 88 9.75 5.79 30.47
N LEU A 89 10.14 6.72 29.58
CA LEU A 89 9.38 7.01 28.37
C LEU A 89 9.40 5.81 27.41
N GLN A 90 8.20 5.35 27.04
CA GLN A 90 7.96 4.23 26.13
C GLN A 90 7.49 4.70 24.76
N LYS A 91 6.70 5.80 24.72
CA LYS A 91 6.16 6.34 23.46
C LYS A 91 6.44 7.84 23.40
N LEU A 92 7.05 8.26 22.30
CA LEU A 92 7.34 9.67 22.02
C LEU A 92 6.80 10.01 20.62
N ASN A 93 5.81 10.90 20.58
CA ASN A 93 5.29 11.49 19.35
C ASN A 93 5.84 12.91 19.17
N LEU A 94 6.56 13.11 18.07
CA LEU A 94 7.13 14.39 17.63
C LEU A 94 6.69 14.73 16.20
N ASN A 95 5.58 14.16 15.72
CA ASN A 95 5.07 14.37 14.37
C ASN A 95 4.73 15.82 14.09
N ASN A 96 4.78 16.20 12.81
CA ASN A 96 4.34 17.53 12.35
C ASN A 96 5.01 18.67 13.14
N ASN A 97 6.34 18.64 13.21
CA ASN A 97 7.16 19.67 13.82
C ASN A 97 8.15 20.24 12.78
N LYS A 98 9.09 21.07 13.22
CA LYS A 98 10.13 21.68 12.36
C LYS A 98 11.53 21.22 12.75
N LEU A 99 11.64 19.99 13.25
CA LEU A 99 12.92 19.46 13.73
C LEU A 99 13.85 19.19 12.54
N THR A 100 15.02 19.81 12.54
CA THR A 100 16.06 19.62 11.53
C THR A 100 17.12 18.60 11.95
N VAL A 101 17.26 18.38 13.25
CA VAL A 101 18.27 17.48 13.84
C VAL A 101 17.74 16.88 15.15
N LEU A 102 18.13 15.64 15.42
CA LEU A 102 17.96 15.02 16.73
C LEU A 102 19.31 15.04 17.47
N PRO A 103 19.36 15.46 18.73
CA PRO A 103 20.59 15.48 19.49
C PRO A 103 21.00 14.05 19.91
N LYS A 104 22.29 13.83 20.16
CA LYS A 104 22.81 12.53 20.62
C LYS A 104 22.19 12.05 21.93
N GLU A 105 21.73 12.97 22.76
CA GLU A 105 21.09 12.71 24.04
C GLU A 105 19.79 11.92 23.91
N ILE A 106 19.22 11.85 22.71
CA ILE A 106 18.02 11.02 22.44
C ILE A 106 18.26 9.54 22.81
N GLY A 107 19.48 9.04 22.68
CA GLY A 107 19.86 7.68 23.05
C GLY A 107 19.71 7.36 24.54
N GLN A 108 19.47 8.36 25.40
CA GLN A 108 19.20 8.15 26.84
C GLN A 108 17.82 7.54 27.10
N LEU A 109 16.89 7.59 26.14
CA LEU A 109 15.52 7.06 26.25
C LEU A 109 15.49 5.54 25.99
N GLN A 110 16.18 4.76 26.80
CA GLN A 110 16.44 3.34 26.55
C GLN A 110 15.20 2.44 26.66
N ASN A 111 14.12 2.92 27.31
CA ASN A 111 12.86 2.18 27.42
C ASN A 111 11.88 2.49 26.28
N LEU A 112 12.31 3.31 25.29
CA LEU A 112 11.45 3.70 24.18
C LEU A 112 11.08 2.49 23.31
N GLN A 113 9.77 2.32 23.08
CA GLN A 113 9.16 1.28 22.24
C GLN A 113 8.64 1.86 20.93
N GLU A 114 8.12 3.07 20.96
CA GLU A 114 7.59 3.75 19.78
C GLU A 114 8.15 5.17 19.69
N LEU A 115 8.74 5.50 18.55
CA LEU A 115 9.21 6.84 18.22
C LEU A 115 8.60 7.27 16.89
N SER A 116 7.85 8.37 16.91
CA SER A 116 7.25 8.94 15.73
C SER A 116 7.78 10.35 15.49
N LEU A 117 8.34 10.54 14.30
CA LEU A 117 9.01 11.75 13.81
C LEU A 117 8.48 12.16 12.42
N HIS A 118 7.31 11.67 12.05
CA HIS A 118 6.65 11.95 10.78
C HIS A 118 6.49 13.46 10.55
N SER A 119 6.69 13.89 9.32
CA SER A 119 6.56 15.31 8.92
C SER A 119 7.42 16.26 9.76
N ASN A 120 8.71 16.07 9.62
CA ASN A 120 9.74 16.97 10.15
C ASN A 120 10.71 17.37 9.01
N GLU A 121 11.83 17.99 9.37
CA GLU A 121 12.85 18.45 8.42
C GLU A 121 14.21 17.75 8.63
N LEU A 122 14.20 16.55 9.18
CA LEU A 122 15.40 15.79 9.51
C LEU A 122 16.20 15.42 8.25
N VAL A 123 17.49 15.78 8.24
CA VAL A 123 18.42 15.44 7.16
C VAL A 123 19.19 14.15 7.47
N ASN A 124 19.48 13.92 8.74
CA ASN A 124 20.18 12.74 9.24
C ASN A 124 19.69 12.35 10.63
N LEU A 125 20.02 11.13 11.04
CA LEU A 125 19.81 10.62 12.39
C LEU A 125 21.16 10.51 13.12
N PRO A 126 21.22 10.77 14.44
CA PRO A 126 22.42 10.53 15.22
C PRO A 126 22.67 9.01 15.35
N LYS A 127 23.94 8.62 15.47
CA LYS A 127 24.30 7.19 15.67
C LYS A 127 23.71 6.61 16.96
N GLU A 128 23.40 7.44 17.93
CA GLU A 128 22.78 7.07 19.18
C GLU A 128 21.36 6.51 19.02
N ILE A 129 20.76 6.60 17.83
CA ILE A 129 19.51 5.89 17.51
C ILE A 129 19.63 4.39 17.80
N GLY A 130 20.81 3.80 17.58
CA GLY A 130 21.09 2.38 17.83
C GLY A 130 21.05 1.97 19.32
N GLN A 131 20.93 2.93 20.24
CA GLN A 131 20.84 2.65 21.68
C GLN A 131 19.42 2.23 22.11
N PHE A 132 18.41 2.40 21.27
CA PHE A 132 17.01 2.03 21.57
C PHE A 132 16.79 0.51 21.51
N LYS A 133 17.21 -0.21 22.56
CA LYS A 133 17.14 -1.69 22.57
C LYS A 133 15.72 -2.24 22.60
N ASN A 134 14.73 -1.45 23.05
CA ASN A 134 13.33 -1.87 23.17
C ASN A 134 12.45 -1.31 22.04
N LEU A 135 13.01 -0.56 21.09
CA LEU A 135 12.22 0.07 20.04
C LEU A 135 11.59 -0.98 19.10
N GLN A 136 10.29 -0.89 18.96
CA GLN A 136 9.47 -1.76 18.09
C GLN A 136 8.98 -1.03 16.86
N LYS A 137 8.71 0.28 16.97
CA LYS A 137 8.18 1.10 15.88
C LYS A 137 8.98 2.39 15.75
N LEU A 138 9.46 2.65 14.53
CA LEU A 138 10.14 3.88 14.17
C LEU A 138 9.49 4.45 12.91
N ASN A 139 8.84 5.59 13.06
CA ASN A 139 8.27 6.34 11.95
C ASN A 139 9.08 7.60 11.67
N LEU A 140 9.62 7.70 10.46
CA LEU A 140 10.45 8.78 9.94
C LEU A 140 9.89 9.37 8.63
N ASP A 141 8.61 9.13 8.33
CA ASP A 141 7.97 9.55 7.09
C ASP A 141 8.05 11.07 6.90
N ASN A 142 8.04 11.47 5.63
CA ASN A 142 8.02 12.89 5.26
C ASN A 142 9.11 13.71 5.95
N ASN A 143 10.36 13.28 5.75
CA ASN A 143 11.56 13.97 6.20
C ASN A 143 12.50 14.26 5.01
N LYS A 144 13.72 14.65 5.26
CA LYS A 144 14.73 14.96 4.24
C LYS A 144 15.95 14.03 4.33
N LEU A 145 15.77 12.82 4.87
CA LEU A 145 16.84 11.87 5.10
C LEU A 145 17.45 11.39 3.79
N THR A 146 18.76 11.50 3.65
CA THR A 146 19.51 11.00 2.49
C THR A 146 20.19 9.67 2.74
N VAL A 147 20.52 9.39 4.00
CA VAL A 147 21.16 8.16 4.48
C VAL A 147 20.62 7.79 5.87
N LEU A 148 20.73 6.53 6.24
CA LEU A 148 20.57 6.08 7.62
C LEU A 148 21.94 5.76 8.22
N PRO A 149 22.15 6.00 9.52
CA PRO A 149 23.36 5.55 10.19
C PRO A 149 23.39 4.01 10.27
N LYS A 150 24.58 3.42 10.20
CA LYS A 150 24.75 1.97 10.30
C LYS A 150 24.22 1.40 11.62
N GLU A 151 24.20 2.19 12.66
CA GLU A 151 23.68 1.85 13.97
C GLU A 151 22.18 1.55 13.98
N ILE A 152 21.46 1.86 12.89
CA ILE A 152 20.06 1.42 12.73
C ILE A 152 19.93 -0.10 12.87
N GLY A 153 20.92 -0.88 12.41
CA GLY A 153 20.97 -2.33 12.55
C GLY A 153 20.99 -2.84 13.99
N GLN A 154 21.29 -1.97 14.96
CA GLN A 154 21.30 -2.35 16.37
C GLN A 154 19.90 -2.41 17.01
N LEU A 155 18.86 -2.00 16.30
CA LEU A 155 17.46 -2.00 16.76
C LEU A 155 16.84 -3.41 16.66
N GLN A 156 17.34 -4.35 17.44
CA GLN A 156 17.05 -5.79 17.31
C GLN A 156 15.56 -6.16 17.52
N ASN A 157 14.80 -5.33 18.23
CA ASN A 157 13.39 -5.53 18.51
C ASN A 157 12.47 -4.75 17.52
N LEU A 158 13.05 -4.04 16.54
CA LEU A 158 12.27 -3.22 15.61
C LEU A 158 11.43 -4.13 14.70
N GLN A 159 10.11 -3.89 14.71
CA GLN A 159 9.13 -4.61 13.91
C GLN A 159 8.60 -3.77 12.73
N GLU A 160 8.56 -2.44 12.91
CA GLU A 160 8.05 -1.51 11.89
C GLU A 160 9.05 -0.37 11.71
N LEU A 161 9.52 -0.19 10.47
CA LEU A 161 10.35 0.92 10.04
C LEU A 161 9.68 1.60 8.86
N SER A 162 9.23 2.83 9.05
CA SER A 162 8.64 3.64 8.01
C SER A 162 9.52 4.83 7.67
N LEU A 163 9.84 4.94 6.38
CA LEU A 163 10.73 5.91 5.78
C LEU A 163 10.10 6.56 4.53
N LEU A 164 8.76 6.49 4.44
CA LEU A 164 7.98 7.06 3.34
C LEU A 164 8.37 8.52 3.10
N SER A 165 8.48 8.90 1.83
CA SER A 165 8.75 10.30 1.42
C SER A 165 10.00 10.90 2.09
N ASN A 166 11.14 10.30 1.77
CA ASN A 166 12.46 10.80 2.11
C ASN A 166 13.33 10.97 0.84
N LYS A 167 14.62 11.11 0.98
CA LYS A 167 15.57 11.25 -0.13
C LYS A 167 16.65 10.16 -0.10
N LEU A 168 16.31 8.98 0.39
CA LEU A 168 17.25 7.88 0.54
C LEU A 168 17.70 7.36 -0.82
N ILE A 169 19.00 7.31 -1.04
CA ILE A 169 19.62 6.73 -2.25
C ILE A 169 20.05 5.28 -2.04
N SER A 170 20.26 4.87 -0.80
CA SER A 170 20.62 3.51 -0.38
C SER A 170 20.32 3.30 1.09
N LEU A 171 20.36 2.04 1.54
CA LEU A 171 20.33 1.66 2.94
C LEU A 171 21.70 1.11 3.38
N PRO A 172 22.07 1.24 4.67
CA PRO A 172 23.31 0.66 5.18
C PRO A 172 23.23 -0.89 5.15
N THR A 173 24.38 -1.54 4.99
CA THR A 173 24.45 -3.00 4.98
C THR A 173 23.96 -3.62 6.28
N GLU A 174 24.14 -2.94 7.39
CA GLU A 174 23.71 -3.36 8.72
C GLU A 174 22.19 -3.47 8.87
N ILE A 175 21.41 -3.06 7.85
CA ILE A 175 19.95 -3.26 7.84
C ILE A 175 19.58 -4.74 7.99
N GLU A 176 20.42 -5.66 7.48
CA GLU A 176 20.24 -7.10 7.63
C GLU A 176 20.14 -7.59 9.07
N GLN A 177 20.61 -6.79 10.02
CA GLN A 177 20.61 -7.12 11.45
C GLN A 177 19.24 -6.93 12.10
N LEU A 178 18.28 -6.32 11.46
CA LEU A 178 16.92 -6.10 11.96
C LEU A 178 16.08 -7.39 11.91
N LYS A 179 16.46 -8.39 12.69
CA LYS A 179 15.89 -9.75 12.60
C LYS A 179 14.43 -9.87 13.05
N SER A 180 13.87 -8.84 13.69
CA SER A 180 12.45 -8.80 14.08
C SER A 180 11.57 -7.99 13.12
N LEU A 181 12.16 -7.39 12.06
CA LEU A 181 11.44 -6.47 11.18
C LEU A 181 10.40 -7.21 10.34
N LYS A 182 9.15 -6.74 10.43
CA LYS A 182 7.99 -7.26 9.69
C LYS A 182 7.54 -6.32 8.58
N ASN A 183 7.64 -5.02 8.83
CA ASN A 183 7.16 -3.99 7.91
C ASN A 183 8.28 -3.00 7.61
N LEU A 184 8.61 -2.86 6.34
CA LEU A 184 9.58 -1.88 5.84
C LEU A 184 8.92 -1.05 4.74
N ASP A 185 8.71 0.23 5.02
CA ASP A 185 8.20 1.19 4.04
C ASP A 185 9.32 2.12 3.59
N LEU A 186 9.63 2.05 2.30
CA LEU A 186 10.61 2.86 1.60
C LEU A 186 9.98 3.63 0.43
N ASN A 187 8.65 3.73 0.42
CA ASN A 187 7.92 4.40 -0.63
C ASN A 187 8.35 5.87 -0.77
N HIS A 188 8.36 6.36 -1.99
CA HIS A 188 8.71 7.75 -2.31
C HIS A 188 10.12 8.15 -1.82
N ASN A 189 11.11 7.42 -2.32
CA ASN A 189 12.53 7.70 -2.09
C ASN A 189 13.31 7.78 -3.43
N GLU A 190 14.63 7.80 -3.37
CA GLU A 190 15.49 7.93 -4.55
C GLU A 190 16.34 6.67 -4.82
N LEU A 191 15.87 5.51 -4.35
CA LEU A 191 16.58 4.24 -4.48
C LEU A 191 16.71 3.84 -5.96
N THR A 192 17.94 3.65 -6.43
CA THR A 192 18.22 3.11 -7.78
C THR A 192 18.39 1.59 -7.78
N THR A 193 18.72 1.04 -6.64
CA THR A 193 18.85 -0.41 -6.38
C THR A 193 18.37 -0.70 -4.95
N VAL A 194 17.91 -1.92 -4.71
CA VAL A 194 17.71 -2.44 -3.35
C VAL A 194 18.89 -3.31 -3.02
N SER A 195 19.54 -3.06 -1.89
CA SER A 195 20.70 -3.86 -1.48
C SER A 195 20.28 -5.29 -1.15
N LYS A 196 21.16 -6.26 -1.37
CA LYS A 196 20.93 -7.66 -1.03
C LYS A 196 20.70 -7.88 0.46
N GLU A 197 21.21 -7.00 1.30
CA GLU A 197 21.06 -7.04 2.76
C GLU A 197 19.60 -6.85 3.19
N VAL A 198 18.82 -6.06 2.47
CA VAL A 198 17.36 -5.96 2.71
C VAL A 198 16.69 -7.31 2.49
N MET A 199 17.18 -8.08 1.51
CA MET A 199 16.63 -9.41 1.20
C MET A 199 16.96 -10.47 2.24
N LEU A 200 17.87 -10.19 3.21
CA LEU A 200 18.20 -11.05 4.33
C LEU A 200 17.26 -10.88 5.55
N LEU A 201 16.24 -10.05 5.41
CA LEU A 201 15.22 -9.82 6.44
C LEU A 201 14.14 -10.91 6.37
N GLU A 202 14.48 -12.13 6.77
CA GLU A 202 13.62 -13.32 6.59
C GLU A 202 12.26 -13.23 7.27
N THR A 203 12.12 -12.36 8.29
CA THR A 203 10.87 -12.09 9.02
C THR A 203 9.97 -11.08 8.33
N LEU A 204 10.43 -10.44 7.24
CA LEU A 204 9.71 -9.37 6.57
C LEU A 204 8.42 -9.90 5.93
N GLU A 205 7.29 -9.29 6.29
CA GLU A 205 5.98 -9.62 5.77
C GLU A 205 5.52 -8.62 4.72
N ASN A 206 5.87 -7.34 4.88
CA ASN A 206 5.46 -6.26 4.00
C ASN A 206 6.67 -5.42 3.60
N LEU A 207 6.88 -5.29 2.29
CA LEU A 207 7.94 -4.47 1.70
C LEU A 207 7.32 -3.49 0.70
N ASP A 208 7.38 -2.22 1.02
CA ASP A 208 6.94 -1.15 0.14
C ASP A 208 8.13 -0.40 -0.46
N LEU A 209 8.27 -0.49 -1.77
CA LEU A 209 9.33 0.13 -2.57
C LEU A 209 8.74 1.03 -3.66
N ARG A 210 7.47 1.43 -3.55
CA ARG A 210 6.80 2.27 -4.54
C ARG A 210 7.53 3.60 -4.75
N SER A 211 7.31 4.18 -5.92
CA SER A 211 7.82 5.53 -6.26
C SER A 211 9.31 5.70 -5.95
N ASN A 212 10.11 4.80 -6.51
CA ASN A 212 11.58 4.84 -6.47
C ASN A 212 12.15 4.85 -7.91
N LYS A 213 13.44 4.61 -8.06
CA LYS A 213 14.13 4.60 -9.37
C LYS A 213 14.71 3.22 -9.69
N LEU A 214 14.08 2.15 -9.17
CA LEU A 214 14.59 0.78 -9.27
C LEU A 214 14.51 0.27 -10.70
N LYS A 215 15.63 -0.26 -11.22
CA LYS A 215 15.71 -0.90 -12.54
C LYS A 215 15.65 -2.42 -12.46
N THR A 216 16.07 -2.99 -11.34
CA THR A 216 16.11 -4.44 -11.08
C THR A 216 15.83 -4.76 -9.62
N ILE A 217 15.40 -5.98 -9.37
CA ILE A 217 15.30 -6.57 -8.03
C ILE A 217 16.40 -7.65 -7.90
N PRO A 218 17.15 -7.70 -6.78
CA PRO A 218 18.20 -8.67 -6.62
C PRO A 218 17.65 -10.11 -6.49
N LYS A 219 18.43 -11.09 -6.98
CA LYS A 219 18.05 -12.52 -6.91
C LYS A 219 17.88 -13.04 -5.49
N GLU A 220 18.49 -12.38 -4.53
CA GLU A 220 18.39 -12.67 -3.09
C GLU A 220 16.96 -12.48 -2.57
N ILE A 221 16.04 -11.90 -3.35
CA ILE A 221 14.59 -11.78 -3.03
C ILE A 221 13.99 -13.12 -2.56
N ARG A 222 14.52 -14.24 -3.07
CA ARG A 222 14.14 -15.60 -2.66
C ARG A 222 14.23 -15.87 -1.15
N GLN A 223 14.99 -15.07 -0.41
CA GLN A 223 15.19 -15.26 1.03
C GLN A 223 14.05 -14.66 1.87
N LEU A 224 13.23 -13.78 1.31
CA LEU A 224 12.08 -13.19 1.98
C LEU A 224 10.90 -14.18 2.08
N LYS A 225 11.12 -15.31 2.74
CA LYS A 225 10.13 -16.42 2.80
C LYS A 225 8.83 -16.05 3.49
N SER A 226 8.85 -15.06 4.40
CA SER A 226 7.65 -14.59 5.12
C SER A 226 6.87 -13.53 4.36
N LEU A 227 7.36 -13.06 3.19
CA LEU A 227 6.78 -11.92 2.47
C LEU A 227 5.38 -12.23 1.97
N LYS A 228 4.43 -11.37 2.33
CA LYS A 228 3.01 -11.43 1.96
C LYS A 228 2.64 -10.33 0.97
N VAL A 229 3.26 -9.16 1.11
CA VAL A 229 2.96 -7.97 0.30
C VAL A 229 4.25 -7.39 -0.24
N LEU A 230 4.32 -7.24 -1.58
CA LEU A 230 5.43 -6.59 -2.29
C LEU A 230 4.87 -5.50 -3.20
N MET A 231 5.18 -4.25 -2.87
CA MET A 231 4.76 -3.07 -3.62
C MET A 231 5.94 -2.47 -4.37
N LEU A 232 5.86 -2.46 -5.70
CA LEU A 232 6.92 -2.00 -6.62
C LEU A 232 6.42 -0.98 -7.64
N THR A 233 5.22 -0.44 -7.44
CA THR A 233 4.62 0.58 -8.33
C THR A 233 5.52 1.79 -8.50
N GLY A 234 5.49 2.40 -9.70
CA GLY A 234 6.20 3.67 -9.94
C GLY A 234 7.72 3.52 -9.90
N ASN A 235 8.24 2.47 -10.55
CA ASN A 235 9.66 2.22 -10.70
C ASN A 235 10.07 2.16 -12.19
N GLN A 236 11.23 1.63 -12.49
CA GLN A 236 11.76 1.52 -13.87
C GLN A 236 12.06 0.06 -14.23
N LEU A 237 11.33 -0.89 -13.62
CA LEU A 237 11.54 -2.32 -13.81
C LEU A 237 11.13 -2.74 -15.23
N THR A 238 11.95 -3.57 -15.86
CA THR A 238 11.66 -4.20 -17.16
C THR A 238 11.52 -5.72 -17.06
N SER A 239 12.02 -6.31 -15.97
CA SER A 239 11.97 -7.75 -15.68
C SER A 239 12.04 -7.99 -14.17
N LEU A 240 11.72 -9.20 -13.76
CA LEU A 240 11.92 -9.71 -12.40
C LEU A 240 12.98 -10.81 -12.41
N PRO A 241 13.69 -11.04 -11.30
CA PRO A 241 14.57 -12.20 -11.19
C PRO A 241 13.74 -13.48 -11.08
N LYS A 242 14.21 -14.57 -11.69
CA LYS A 242 13.54 -15.88 -11.63
C LYS A 242 13.24 -16.31 -10.19
N GLU A 243 14.10 -15.96 -9.28
CA GLU A 243 14.02 -16.32 -7.87
C GLU A 243 12.78 -15.79 -7.14
N ILE A 244 12.02 -14.85 -7.76
CA ILE A 244 10.74 -14.39 -7.19
C ILE A 244 9.73 -15.53 -7.09
N GLU A 245 9.84 -16.54 -7.94
CA GLU A 245 9.02 -17.76 -7.91
C GLU A 245 9.01 -18.46 -6.55
N GLN A 246 10.03 -18.20 -5.71
CA GLN A 246 10.17 -18.83 -4.40
C GLN A 246 9.38 -18.13 -3.28
N LEU A 247 8.74 -17.01 -3.56
CA LEU A 247 7.94 -16.26 -2.57
C LEU A 247 6.53 -16.87 -2.41
N GLN A 248 6.47 -18.10 -1.94
CA GLN A 248 5.22 -18.88 -1.91
C GLN A 248 4.17 -18.36 -0.90
N ASN A 249 4.55 -17.45 0.02
CA ASN A 249 3.63 -16.79 0.93
C ASN A 249 3.07 -15.47 0.37
N LEU A 250 3.53 -15.02 -0.82
CA LEU A 250 3.11 -13.76 -1.40
C LEU A 250 1.62 -13.78 -1.76
N LYS A 251 0.90 -12.76 -1.30
CA LYS A 251 -0.54 -12.57 -1.53
C LYS A 251 -0.83 -11.40 -2.45
N THR A 252 -0.03 -10.34 -2.34
CA THR A 252 -0.21 -9.12 -3.13
C THR A 252 1.12 -8.76 -3.80
N LEU A 253 1.09 -8.62 -5.12
CA LEU A 253 2.20 -8.14 -5.93
C LEU A 253 1.75 -6.96 -6.78
N ASN A 254 2.33 -5.80 -6.55
CA ASN A 254 2.03 -4.61 -7.33
C ASN A 254 3.26 -4.17 -8.15
N LEU A 255 3.15 -4.26 -9.47
CA LEU A 255 4.15 -3.92 -10.49
C LEU A 255 3.66 -2.78 -11.40
N GLY A 256 2.60 -2.07 -11.01
CA GLY A 256 2.05 -0.97 -11.80
C GLY A 256 3.07 0.15 -12.05
N GLU A 257 2.85 0.96 -13.09
CA GLU A 257 3.70 2.11 -13.41
C GLU A 257 5.19 1.73 -13.53
N ASN A 258 5.47 0.68 -14.29
CA ASN A 258 6.83 0.23 -14.60
C ASN A 258 7.05 0.19 -16.13
N ARG A 259 8.07 -0.52 -16.60
CA ARG A 259 8.45 -0.56 -18.01
C ARG A 259 8.40 -1.98 -18.60
N PHE A 260 7.53 -2.85 -18.08
CA PHE A 260 7.39 -4.21 -18.58
C PHE A 260 6.78 -4.19 -19.99
N GLN A 261 7.52 -4.70 -20.97
CA GLN A 261 7.05 -4.94 -22.34
C GLN A 261 6.56 -6.38 -22.52
N ILE A 262 7.13 -7.29 -21.76
CA ILE A 262 6.82 -8.71 -21.73
C ILE A 262 6.31 -9.05 -20.31
N PHE A 263 5.29 -9.89 -20.24
CA PHE A 263 4.76 -10.36 -18.96
C PHE A 263 5.84 -11.16 -18.21
N PRO A 264 6.14 -10.84 -16.95
CA PRO A 264 7.12 -11.55 -16.15
C PRO A 264 6.60 -12.95 -15.76
N VAL A 265 6.93 -13.95 -16.55
CA VAL A 265 6.38 -15.31 -16.42
C VAL A 265 6.74 -16.00 -15.10
N GLU A 266 7.77 -15.54 -14.42
CA GLU A 266 8.22 -16.05 -13.12
C GLU A 266 7.14 -15.93 -12.03
N ILE A 267 6.23 -14.94 -12.16
CA ILE A 267 5.14 -14.75 -11.19
C ILE A 267 4.05 -15.83 -11.31
N LEU A 268 4.01 -16.57 -12.41
CA LEU A 268 3.04 -17.65 -12.62
C LEU A 268 3.24 -18.82 -11.63
N GLU A 269 4.40 -18.90 -11.00
CA GLU A 269 4.70 -19.89 -9.94
C GLU A 269 4.20 -19.46 -8.55
N LEU A 270 3.70 -18.22 -8.41
CA LEU A 270 3.15 -17.69 -7.16
C LEU A 270 1.69 -18.15 -6.95
N LYS A 271 1.49 -19.45 -6.73
CA LYS A 271 0.17 -20.09 -6.74
C LYS A 271 -0.81 -19.57 -5.65
N ASN A 272 -0.27 -18.91 -4.62
CA ASN A 272 -1.05 -18.34 -3.52
C ASN A 272 -1.36 -16.84 -3.72
N LEU A 273 -1.01 -16.26 -4.87
CA LEU A 273 -1.25 -14.85 -5.17
C LEU A 273 -2.75 -14.57 -5.26
N LEU A 274 -3.20 -13.53 -4.56
CA LEU A 274 -4.59 -13.08 -4.53
C LEU A 274 -4.79 -11.83 -5.38
N GLU A 275 -3.76 -10.97 -5.43
CA GLU A 275 -3.82 -9.68 -6.11
C GLU A 275 -2.58 -9.47 -6.97
N LEU A 276 -2.80 -9.19 -8.25
CA LEU A 276 -1.76 -8.87 -9.22
C LEU A 276 -2.09 -7.56 -9.93
N ASN A 277 -1.21 -6.58 -9.78
CA ASN A 277 -1.30 -5.31 -10.48
C ASN A 277 -0.13 -5.14 -11.45
N LEU A 278 -0.45 -4.90 -12.72
CA LEU A 278 0.49 -4.61 -13.82
C LEU A 278 0.02 -3.38 -14.63
N TYR A 279 -0.80 -2.53 -14.05
CA TYR A 279 -1.32 -1.35 -14.71
C TYR A 279 -0.22 -0.35 -15.11
N TYR A 280 -0.49 0.50 -16.11
CA TYR A 280 0.47 1.46 -16.65
C TYR A 280 1.85 0.84 -16.94
N ASN A 281 1.84 -0.22 -17.78
CA ASN A 281 3.03 -0.83 -18.34
C ASN A 281 2.97 -0.79 -19.89
N GLN A 282 3.79 -1.55 -20.55
CA GLN A 282 3.88 -1.59 -22.01
C GLN A 282 3.60 -3.00 -22.54
N LEU A 283 2.84 -3.81 -21.81
CA LEU A 283 2.54 -5.21 -22.16
C LEU A 283 1.72 -5.28 -23.45
N VAL A 284 2.22 -6.03 -24.44
CA VAL A 284 1.54 -6.25 -25.70
C VAL A 284 0.71 -7.54 -25.67
N GLU A 285 1.22 -8.53 -24.98
CA GLU A 285 0.60 -9.86 -24.89
C GLU A 285 0.43 -10.27 -23.42
N PHE A 286 -0.55 -11.10 -23.18
CA PHE A 286 -0.81 -11.69 -21.88
C PHE A 286 -0.72 -13.22 -22.01
N PRO A 287 0.10 -13.93 -21.23
CA PRO A 287 0.39 -15.33 -21.47
C PRO A 287 -0.81 -16.22 -21.12
N LYS A 288 -0.99 -17.31 -21.88
CA LYS A 288 -2.02 -18.33 -21.59
C LYS A 288 -1.81 -19.01 -20.22
N GLU A 289 -0.58 -19.11 -19.77
CA GLU A 289 -0.21 -19.72 -18.50
C GLU A 289 -0.79 -18.97 -17.27
N VAL A 290 -1.35 -17.76 -17.45
CA VAL A 290 -2.04 -17.02 -16.38
C VAL A 290 -3.14 -17.81 -15.70
N GLY A 291 -3.79 -18.72 -16.45
CA GLY A 291 -4.78 -19.63 -15.90
C GLY A 291 -4.27 -20.54 -14.77
N GLN A 292 -2.97 -20.55 -14.48
CA GLN A 292 -2.38 -21.26 -13.35
C GLN A 292 -2.54 -20.54 -12.01
N LEU A 293 -2.79 -19.23 -11.99
CA LEU A 293 -2.95 -18.44 -10.77
C LEU A 293 -4.34 -18.62 -10.13
N LYS A 294 -4.68 -19.85 -9.76
CA LYS A 294 -6.04 -20.25 -9.37
C LYS A 294 -6.61 -19.50 -8.16
N SER A 295 -5.76 -18.96 -7.30
CA SER A 295 -6.19 -18.19 -6.11
C SER A 295 -6.48 -16.72 -6.41
N LEU A 296 -6.20 -16.25 -7.65
CA LEU A 296 -6.27 -14.84 -7.99
C LEU A 296 -7.71 -14.30 -7.92
N LYS A 297 -7.89 -13.20 -7.18
CA LYS A 297 -9.17 -12.51 -7.00
C LYS A 297 -9.21 -11.16 -7.70
N TYR A 298 -8.07 -10.50 -7.80
CA TYR A 298 -7.92 -9.18 -8.39
C TYR A 298 -6.81 -9.23 -9.45
N LEU A 299 -7.12 -8.80 -10.67
CA LEU A 299 -6.17 -8.66 -11.77
C LEU A 299 -6.34 -7.32 -12.45
N SER A 300 -5.29 -6.49 -12.41
CA SER A 300 -5.28 -5.21 -13.09
C SER A 300 -4.18 -5.15 -14.16
N LEU A 301 -4.61 -4.89 -15.38
CA LEU A 301 -3.79 -4.72 -16.59
C LEU A 301 -4.15 -3.43 -17.32
N TYR A 302 -4.84 -2.49 -16.64
CA TYR A 302 -5.30 -1.28 -17.32
C TYR A 302 -4.10 -0.41 -17.76
N HIS A 303 -4.31 0.37 -18.83
CA HIS A 303 -3.27 1.15 -19.48
C HIS A 303 -2.02 0.34 -19.86
N ASN A 304 -2.25 -0.67 -20.71
CA ASN A 304 -1.23 -1.45 -21.42
C ASN A 304 -1.47 -1.39 -22.95
N GLN A 305 -0.89 -2.30 -23.70
CA GLN A 305 -1.04 -2.37 -25.15
C GLN A 305 -1.64 -3.71 -25.60
N ILE A 306 -2.36 -4.40 -24.71
CA ILE A 306 -2.89 -5.74 -24.92
C ILE A 306 -3.94 -5.71 -26.04
N THR A 307 -3.77 -6.57 -27.04
CA THR A 307 -4.69 -6.66 -28.20
C THR A 307 -5.71 -7.78 -28.07
N THR A 308 -5.35 -8.85 -27.37
CA THR A 308 -6.18 -10.04 -27.20
C THR A 308 -6.10 -10.54 -25.76
N LEU A 309 -7.21 -11.05 -25.26
CA LEU A 309 -7.28 -11.71 -23.96
C LEU A 309 -7.20 -13.22 -24.17
N PRO A 310 -6.20 -13.93 -23.64
CA PRO A 310 -6.14 -15.39 -23.78
C PRO A 310 -7.32 -16.03 -23.06
N VAL A 311 -7.87 -17.10 -23.64
CA VAL A 311 -9.02 -17.80 -23.08
C VAL A 311 -8.76 -18.34 -21.66
N GLU A 312 -7.51 -18.61 -21.34
CA GLU A 312 -7.08 -19.16 -20.06
C GLU A 312 -7.28 -18.18 -18.87
N VAL A 313 -7.39 -16.87 -19.13
CA VAL A 313 -7.81 -15.91 -18.08
C VAL A 313 -9.18 -16.29 -17.52
N THR A 314 -10.03 -16.82 -18.35
CA THR A 314 -11.39 -17.23 -17.95
C THR A 314 -11.39 -18.47 -17.05
N GLN A 315 -10.25 -19.15 -16.91
CA GLN A 315 -10.07 -20.31 -16.04
C GLN A 315 -9.65 -19.96 -14.60
N LEU A 316 -9.69 -18.66 -14.23
CA LEU A 316 -9.42 -18.16 -12.88
C LEU A 316 -10.71 -18.24 -12.04
N PRO A 317 -10.91 -19.29 -11.22
CA PRO A 317 -12.22 -19.60 -10.64
C PRO A 317 -12.66 -18.57 -9.60
N ASP A 318 -11.72 -17.94 -8.91
CA ASP A 318 -11.97 -17.03 -7.79
C ASP A 318 -11.88 -15.56 -8.19
N LEU A 319 -11.67 -15.25 -9.50
CA LEU A 319 -11.50 -13.87 -9.95
C LEU A 319 -12.80 -13.07 -9.73
N GLN A 320 -12.67 -11.97 -8.99
CA GLN A 320 -13.74 -11.06 -8.63
C GLN A 320 -13.65 -9.75 -9.42
N GLU A 321 -12.44 -9.28 -9.68
CA GLU A 321 -12.22 -8.02 -10.38
C GLU A 321 -11.20 -8.19 -11.51
N LEU A 322 -11.57 -7.75 -12.70
CA LEU A 322 -10.73 -7.76 -13.89
C LEU A 322 -10.72 -6.39 -14.56
N HIS A 323 -9.58 -5.71 -14.46
CA HIS A 323 -9.40 -4.35 -14.98
C HIS A 323 -8.52 -4.37 -16.22
N LEU A 324 -9.13 -4.09 -17.38
CA LEU A 324 -8.53 -4.13 -18.73
C LEU A 324 -8.68 -2.79 -19.47
N SER A 325 -9.15 -1.74 -18.82
CA SER A 325 -9.35 -0.44 -19.46
C SER A 325 -8.03 0.13 -20.01
N GLY A 326 -8.12 0.95 -21.07
CA GLY A 326 -6.94 1.56 -21.67
C GLY A 326 -6.02 0.58 -22.40
N ASN A 327 -6.58 -0.40 -23.09
CA ASN A 327 -5.87 -1.38 -23.91
C ASN A 327 -6.27 -1.27 -25.40
N LYS A 328 -5.94 -2.27 -26.19
CA LYS A 328 -6.26 -2.36 -27.63
C LYS A 328 -7.14 -3.58 -27.95
N ILE A 329 -7.91 -4.04 -26.96
CA ILE A 329 -8.72 -5.26 -27.08
C ILE A 329 -9.86 -5.03 -28.07
N THR A 330 -10.02 -5.95 -29.02
CA THR A 330 -11.05 -5.87 -30.06
C THR A 330 -12.20 -6.84 -29.82
N ILE A 331 -11.95 -7.95 -29.12
CA ILE A 331 -12.93 -9.04 -28.93
C ILE A 331 -12.72 -9.63 -27.52
N LEU A 332 -13.83 -9.94 -26.84
CA LEU A 332 -13.82 -10.77 -25.64
C LEU A 332 -14.10 -12.23 -26.01
N PRO A 333 -13.40 -13.20 -25.42
CA PRO A 333 -13.69 -14.62 -25.65
C PRO A 333 -15.07 -14.97 -25.08
N LYS A 334 -15.81 -15.86 -25.78
CA LYS A 334 -17.10 -16.36 -25.30
C LYS A 334 -16.97 -17.08 -23.94
N GLU A 335 -15.83 -17.67 -23.68
CA GLU A 335 -15.46 -18.35 -22.43
C GLU A 335 -15.46 -17.41 -21.21
N ILE A 336 -15.64 -16.09 -21.39
CA ILE A 336 -15.80 -15.13 -20.29
C ILE A 336 -16.86 -15.57 -19.28
N LEU A 337 -17.86 -16.32 -19.73
CA LEU A 337 -18.91 -16.94 -18.92
C LEU A 337 -18.37 -17.84 -17.78
N GLN A 338 -17.10 -18.30 -17.86
CA GLN A 338 -16.49 -19.16 -16.85
C GLN A 338 -16.10 -18.39 -15.57
N LEU A 339 -15.96 -17.06 -15.65
CA LEU A 339 -15.66 -16.20 -14.51
C LEU A 339 -16.90 -16.00 -13.62
N LYS A 340 -17.37 -17.08 -13.00
CA LYS A 340 -18.64 -17.08 -12.22
C LYS A 340 -18.64 -16.17 -11.00
N ASN A 341 -17.46 -15.82 -10.48
CA ASN A 341 -17.30 -14.98 -9.31
C ASN A 341 -17.02 -13.51 -9.66
N LEU A 342 -16.97 -13.16 -10.96
CA LEU A 342 -16.66 -11.80 -11.39
C LEU A 342 -17.75 -10.81 -10.96
N GLU A 343 -17.34 -9.78 -10.23
CA GLU A 343 -18.18 -8.70 -9.74
C GLU A 343 -17.94 -7.38 -10.49
N TRP A 344 -16.69 -7.14 -10.90
CA TRP A 344 -16.32 -5.94 -11.64
C TRP A 344 -15.49 -6.30 -12.89
N LEU A 345 -15.96 -5.83 -14.05
CA LEU A 345 -15.27 -5.93 -15.33
C LEU A 345 -15.08 -4.53 -15.92
N SER A 346 -13.85 -4.09 -16.03
CA SER A 346 -13.50 -2.79 -16.59
C SER A 346 -12.81 -2.95 -17.94
N LEU A 347 -13.42 -2.40 -19.00
CA LEU A 347 -13.02 -2.52 -20.40
C LEU A 347 -13.08 -1.17 -21.14
N SER A 348 -13.25 -0.07 -20.45
CA SER A 348 -13.29 1.26 -21.06
C SER A 348 -11.99 1.57 -21.81
N ASN A 349 -12.05 2.46 -22.80
CA ASN A 349 -10.88 2.84 -23.62
C ASN A 349 -10.22 1.63 -24.31
N ASN A 350 -11.01 0.83 -25.02
CA ASN A 350 -10.59 -0.29 -25.84
C ASN A 350 -11.11 -0.15 -27.29
N LYS A 351 -11.09 -1.22 -28.07
CA LYS A 351 -11.56 -1.25 -29.46
C LYS A 351 -12.68 -2.27 -29.68
N LEU A 352 -13.47 -2.54 -28.64
CA LEU A 352 -14.56 -3.51 -28.71
C LEU A 352 -15.67 -3.01 -29.62
N ASN A 353 -16.04 -3.83 -30.61
CA ASN A 353 -17.16 -3.56 -31.51
C ASN A 353 -18.43 -4.33 -31.12
N ALA A 354 -18.32 -5.39 -30.33
CA ALA A 354 -19.42 -6.18 -29.82
C ALA A 354 -19.04 -6.86 -28.48
N LEU A 355 -20.05 -7.23 -27.71
CA LEU A 355 -19.93 -8.17 -26.60
C LEU A 355 -20.46 -9.54 -26.96
N PRO A 356 -19.88 -10.65 -26.51
CA PRO A 356 -20.42 -11.96 -26.64
C PRO A 356 -21.73 -12.08 -25.85
N LYS A 357 -22.74 -12.84 -26.39
CA LYS A 357 -24.00 -13.07 -25.68
C LYS A 357 -23.83 -13.75 -24.33
N GLU A 358 -22.75 -14.49 -24.18
CA GLU A 358 -22.32 -15.19 -22.95
C GLU A 358 -22.07 -14.24 -21.78
N ILE A 359 -21.88 -12.93 -22.02
CA ILE A 359 -21.73 -11.92 -20.97
C ILE A 359 -22.88 -11.97 -19.96
N GLY A 360 -24.10 -12.26 -20.42
CA GLY A 360 -25.30 -12.41 -19.60
C GLY A 360 -25.24 -13.53 -18.57
N GLN A 361 -24.22 -14.39 -18.60
CA GLN A 361 -24.03 -15.47 -17.64
C GLN A 361 -23.18 -15.08 -16.43
N LEU A 362 -22.60 -13.88 -16.41
CA LEU A 362 -21.85 -13.36 -15.28
C LEU A 362 -22.80 -12.88 -14.17
N LYS A 363 -23.46 -13.81 -13.49
CA LYS A 363 -24.59 -13.50 -12.58
C LYS A 363 -24.20 -12.67 -11.35
N LYS A 364 -22.92 -12.63 -10.96
CA LYS A 364 -22.43 -11.81 -9.85
C LYS A 364 -21.97 -10.41 -10.27
N LEU A 365 -21.94 -10.13 -11.59
CA LEU A 365 -21.43 -8.85 -12.08
C LEU A 365 -22.29 -7.70 -11.58
N GLN A 366 -21.62 -6.74 -10.92
CA GLN A 366 -22.21 -5.54 -10.33
C GLN A 366 -21.82 -4.30 -11.12
N ARG A 367 -20.60 -4.27 -11.67
CA ARG A 367 -20.08 -3.13 -12.41
C ARG A 367 -19.49 -3.58 -13.74
N LEU A 368 -19.93 -2.94 -14.84
CA LEU A 368 -19.44 -3.16 -16.18
C LEU A 368 -19.12 -1.82 -16.84
N GLU A 369 -17.83 -1.59 -17.11
CA GLU A 369 -17.33 -0.38 -17.73
C GLU A 369 -16.92 -0.66 -19.17
N LEU A 370 -17.57 0.03 -20.09
CA LEU A 370 -17.40 -0.13 -21.54
C LEU A 370 -17.25 1.22 -22.25
N GLY A 371 -17.06 2.31 -21.51
CA GLY A 371 -16.90 3.65 -22.08
C GLY A 371 -15.77 3.71 -23.09
N ASN A 372 -15.88 4.62 -24.06
CA ASN A 372 -14.89 4.82 -25.11
C ASN A 372 -14.45 3.50 -25.82
N ASN A 373 -15.44 2.87 -26.47
CA ASN A 373 -15.27 1.70 -27.34
C ASN A 373 -15.97 1.94 -28.71
N GLN A 374 -16.19 0.89 -29.49
CA GLN A 374 -16.82 0.97 -30.81
C GLN A 374 -18.18 0.22 -30.83
N LEU A 375 -18.83 0.13 -29.68
CA LEU A 375 -20.09 -0.59 -29.54
C LEU A 375 -21.25 0.18 -30.17
N THR A 376 -21.98 -0.45 -31.05
CA THR A 376 -23.21 0.10 -31.63
C THR A 376 -24.46 -0.49 -30.98
N THR A 377 -24.35 -1.65 -30.34
CA THR A 377 -25.43 -2.40 -29.70
C THR A 377 -24.89 -3.29 -28.59
N LEU A 378 -25.77 -3.73 -27.68
CA LEU A 378 -25.49 -4.79 -26.71
C LEU A 378 -26.33 -6.05 -27.00
N PRO A 379 -25.83 -7.25 -26.68
CA PRO A 379 -26.61 -8.48 -26.81
C PRO A 379 -27.83 -8.42 -25.89
N LYS A 380 -28.97 -9.01 -26.32
CA LYS A 380 -30.20 -9.05 -25.51
C LYS A 380 -29.98 -9.73 -24.15
N GLU A 381 -29.06 -10.68 -24.09
CA GLU A 381 -28.69 -11.45 -22.92
C GLU A 381 -28.12 -10.57 -21.77
N ILE A 382 -27.81 -9.28 -22.04
CA ILE A 382 -27.43 -8.32 -21.00
C ILE A 382 -28.50 -8.18 -19.90
N GLU A 383 -29.78 -8.38 -20.26
CA GLU A 383 -30.93 -8.40 -19.32
C GLU A 383 -30.80 -9.45 -18.22
N GLN A 384 -29.95 -10.46 -18.42
CA GLN A 384 -29.72 -11.55 -17.48
C GLN A 384 -28.79 -11.18 -16.34
N LEU A 385 -28.12 -10.02 -16.41
CA LEU A 385 -27.24 -9.48 -15.38
C LEU A 385 -28.08 -8.82 -14.26
N LYS A 386 -28.79 -9.63 -13.46
CA LYS A 386 -29.75 -9.13 -12.47
C LYS A 386 -29.11 -8.38 -11.29
N ASN A 387 -27.81 -8.57 -11.07
CA ASN A 387 -27.04 -7.90 -10.03
C ASN A 387 -26.28 -6.67 -10.55
N LEU A 388 -26.37 -6.35 -11.84
CA LEU A 388 -25.69 -5.21 -12.42
C LEU A 388 -26.25 -3.90 -11.85
N GLN A 389 -25.39 -3.14 -11.16
CA GLN A 389 -25.72 -1.88 -10.51
C GLN A 389 -25.31 -0.70 -11.39
N ARG A 390 -24.16 -0.80 -12.07
CA ARG A 390 -23.61 0.26 -12.90
C ARG A 390 -23.11 -0.26 -14.25
N LEU A 391 -23.51 0.44 -15.31
CA LEU A 391 -23.09 0.18 -16.69
C LEU A 391 -22.63 1.49 -17.32
N GLU A 392 -21.34 1.58 -17.68
CA GLU A 392 -20.77 2.73 -18.37
C GLU A 392 -20.65 2.45 -19.86
N LEU A 393 -21.25 3.32 -20.69
CA LEU A 393 -21.32 3.18 -22.15
C LEU A 393 -21.03 4.49 -22.87
N ASP A 394 -20.54 5.49 -22.16
CA ASP A 394 -20.18 6.79 -22.72
C ASP A 394 -19.21 6.62 -23.90
N SER A 395 -19.19 7.62 -24.80
CA SER A 395 -18.25 7.63 -25.93
C SER A 395 -18.29 6.36 -26.80
N ASN A 396 -19.45 5.71 -26.92
CA ASN A 396 -19.72 4.64 -27.89
C ASN A 396 -20.72 5.12 -28.95
N PRO A 397 -20.65 4.64 -30.22
CA PRO A 397 -21.57 5.03 -31.28
C PRO A 397 -22.96 4.36 -31.16
N ILE A 398 -23.56 4.41 -29.97
CA ILE A 398 -24.88 3.86 -29.65
C ILE A 398 -25.97 4.82 -30.06
N SER A 399 -26.89 4.42 -30.94
CA SER A 399 -27.98 5.27 -31.37
C SER A 399 -28.99 5.58 -30.25
N PRO A 400 -29.76 6.69 -30.32
CA PRO A 400 -30.78 7.03 -29.30
C PRO A 400 -31.80 5.89 -29.11
N LYS A 401 -32.22 5.24 -30.19
CA LYS A 401 -33.15 4.10 -30.15
C LYS A 401 -32.55 2.92 -29.36
N GLU A 402 -31.28 2.66 -29.55
CA GLU A 402 -30.57 1.57 -28.85
C GLU A 402 -30.34 1.91 -27.36
N LYS A 403 -30.03 3.18 -27.04
CA LYS A 403 -29.95 3.66 -25.63
C LYS A 403 -31.26 3.40 -24.88
N GLU A 404 -32.39 3.68 -25.53
CA GLU A 404 -33.73 3.41 -24.97
C GLU A 404 -33.96 1.90 -24.77
N ARG A 405 -33.56 1.06 -25.75
CA ARG A 405 -33.65 -0.39 -25.66
C ARG A 405 -32.86 -0.91 -24.47
N ILE A 406 -31.63 -0.45 -24.27
CA ILE A 406 -30.75 -0.87 -23.17
C ILE A 406 -31.36 -0.50 -21.82
N ARG A 407 -31.91 0.73 -21.69
CA ARG A 407 -32.62 1.14 -20.46
C ARG A 407 -33.80 0.22 -20.12
N LYS A 408 -34.54 -0.24 -21.13
CA LYS A 408 -35.66 -1.18 -20.91
C LYS A 408 -35.20 -2.58 -20.49
N LEU A 409 -34.03 -3.03 -20.96
CA LEU A 409 -33.46 -4.34 -20.58
C LEU A 409 -32.90 -4.33 -19.14
N LEU A 410 -32.43 -3.18 -18.66
CA LEU A 410 -31.77 -3.01 -17.37
C LEU A 410 -32.42 -1.91 -16.51
N PRO A 411 -33.71 -2.04 -16.14
CA PRO A 411 -34.47 -0.95 -15.52
C PRO A 411 -34.02 -0.57 -14.10
N LYS A 412 -33.19 -1.39 -13.46
CA LYS A 412 -32.65 -1.16 -12.10
C LYS A 412 -31.17 -0.77 -12.09
N CYS A 413 -30.54 -0.73 -13.27
CA CYS A 413 -29.12 -0.43 -13.42
C CYS A 413 -28.94 1.09 -13.66
N GLU A 414 -27.96 1.68 -13.00
CA GLU A 414 -27.47 3.00 -13.36
C GLU A 414 -26.68 2.90 -14.67
N ILE A 415 -27.14 3.60 -15.72
CA ILE A 415 -26.53 3.52 -17.04
C ILE A 415 -26.01 4.90 -17.44
N ASP A 416 -24.69 5.00 -17.62
CA ASP A 416 -24.05 6.23 -18.10
C ASP A 416 -23.76 6.10 -19.61
N PHE A 417 -24.31 7.06 -20.39
CA PHE A 417 -24.09 7.21 -21.82
C PHE A 417 -23.34 8.48 -22.20
N GLU A 418 -23.06 9.36 -21.25
CA GLU A 418 -22.60 10.73 -21.53
C GLU A 418 -21.21 11.04 -20.98
N GLY A 419 -20.72 10.22 -20.04
CA GLY A 419 -19.42 10.42 -19.44
C GLY A 419 -19.37 11.66 -18.54
N GLY A 420 -19.69 11.52 -17.28
CA GLY A 420 -19.72 12.65 -16.34
C GLY A 420 -19.98 12.26 -14.89
N GLY A 421 -20.03 11.02 -14.59
CA GLY A 421 -20.36 10.51 -13.27
C GLY A 421 -19.20 9.80 -12.58
N GLY A 422 -18.24 10.56 -12.04
CA GLY A 422 -17.25 9.95 -11.18
C GLY A 422 -16.01 10.81 -11.00
N GLU A 423 -16.04 11.76 -10.11
CA GLU A 423 -14.88 12.20 -9.33
C GLU A 423 -14.73 11.35 -8.07
#